data_6c25f8e1d402b0f6e89117bc83e24e03
#
_entry.id   6c25f8e1d402b0f6e89117bc83e24e03
#
_cell.length_a   1.000
_cell.length_b   1.000
_cell.length_c   1.000
_cell.angle_alpha   90.00
_cell.angle_beta   90.00
_cell.angle_gamma   90.00
#
_symmetry.space_group_name_H-M   'P 1'
#
loop_
_entity.id
_entity.type
_entity.pdbx_description
1 polymer ?
#
loop_
_entity_poly.entity_id
_entity_poly.type
_entity_poly.pdbx_seq_one_letter_code
_entity_poly.pdbx_strand_id
1 'polypeptide(L)'
;MWARWWFWPLLAVCAADQFRDAAVRIMQGTPVVDGHNDLPWQLLKLFNNQLQDPMANLTSLSHTHTNIPKLRAGFVGAQFWSAYTPCDTQNKDAVKRTLEQIDVVHRMCQLYPETFLCVTDSTGIQQAFREGKVASLVGVEGGHSIDSSLGVLRALYHLGMRYLTLTHSCNTPWADNWLVDTGEDKAQSHGLSPFGQSVVKEMNRLGVIIDLAHVSVATMKAALSLSKAPVVFSHSSAYSVCPHRRNVPDDVLELVKQTGSLVMVNFYNDYVSCRAKANLSQVADHLDHIKKVAGAGAVGFGGDYDGVSRLPSGLEDVSKYPDLIAELLRRRWTEAEVKGALADNLLRVFQAVEQASNHMQAPGEEPIPLGQLEASCRTSYGYAGAPGLHLQPGALLAALVGLLFSLCLL
;
A
#
# COMPACT_ATOMS: atom_id res chain seq x y z
N MET A 1 -57.04 -8.32 -16.99
CA MET A 1 -55.90 -8.87 -16.19
C MET A 1 -54.55 -8.61 -16.85
N TRP A 2 -54.36 -7.52 -17.61
CA TRP A 2 -53.10 -7.26 -18.40
C TRP A 2 -52.32 -6.04 -17.95
N ALA A 3 -52.78 -5.30 -16.93
CA ALA A 3 -52.12 -4.04 -16.50
C ALA A 3 -51.03 -4.23 -15.42
N ARG A 4 -50.85 -5.45 -14.84
CA ARG A 4 -49.99 -5.68 -13.67
C ARG A 4 -48.51 -5.99 -14.03
N TRP A 5 -48.20 -6.35 -15.30
CA TRP A 5 -46.86 -6.81 -15.68
C TRP A 5 -45.94 -5.71 -16.22
N TRP A 6 -46.47 -4.56 -16.59
CA TRP A 6 -45.66 -3.45 -17.15
C TRP A 6 -45.15 -2.49 -16.07
N PHE A 7 -45.69 -2.49 -14.87
CA PHE A 7 -45.20 -1.59 -13.81
C PHE A 7 -43.93 -2.06 -13.10
N TRP A 8 -43.64 -3.37 -13.06
CA TRP A 8 -42.50 -3.92 -12.36
C TRP A 8 -41.16 -3.56 -12.98
N PRO A 9 -40.94 -3.66 -14.29
CA PRO A 9 -39.65 -3.26 -14.90
C PRO A 9 -39.40 -1.75 -14.80
N LEU A 10 -40.46 -0.92 -14.92
CA LEU A 10 -40.34 0.53 -14.74
C LEU A 10 -39.98 0.93 -13.31
N LEU A 11 -40.54 0.28 -12.31
CA LEU A 11 -40.17 0.51 -10.91
C LEU A 11 -38.77 0.04 -10.59
N ALA A 12 -38.30 -1.05 -11.16
CA ALA A 12 -36.96 -1.54 -10.99
C ALA A 12 -35.90 -0.60 -11.65
N VAL A 13 -36.19 -0.07 -12.83
CA VAL A 13 -35.34 0.92 -13.52
C VAL A 13 -35.29 2.24 -12.72
N CYS A 14 -36.43 2.76 -12.27
CA CYS A 14 -36.49 3.94 -11.42
C CYS A 14 -35.76 3.74 -10.07
N ALA A 15 -35.86 2.55 -9.46
CA ALA A 15 -35.14 2.26 -8.23
C ALA A 15 -33.63 2.14 -8.43
N ALA A 16 -33.17 1.64 -9.57
CA ALA A 16 -31.74 1.60 -9.91
C ALA A 16 -31.16 3.01 -10.09
N ASP A 17 -31.89 3.87 -10.78
CA ASP A 17 -31.52 5.27 -10.97
C ASP A 17 -31.48 6.03 -9.64
N GLN A 18 -32.42 5.77 -8.75
CA GLN A 18 -32.49 6.40 -7.43
C GLN A 18 -31.23 6.10 -6.57
N PHE A 19 -30.74 4.87 -6.56
CA PHE A 19 -29.52 4.52 -5.83
C PHE A 19 -28.27 5.14 -6.47
N ARG A 20 -28.22 5.18 -7.80
CA ARG A 20 -27.13 5.82 -8.54
C ARG A 20 -27.09 7.33 -8.28
N ASP A 21 -28.24 7.99 -8.31
CA ASP A 21 -28.37 9.41 -8.00
C ASP A 21 -28.00 9.71 -6.53
N ALA A 22 -28.40 8.85 -5.61
CA ALA A 22 -28.00 8.95 -4.22
C ALA A 22 -26.50 8.77 -4.04
N ALA A 23 -25.87 7.81 -4.72
CA ALA A 23 -24.44 7.59 -4.72
C ALA A 23 -23.71 8.84 -5.20
N VAL A 24 -24.08 9.41 -6.34
CA VAL A 24 -23.49 10.64 -6.88
C VAL A 24 -23.59 11.82 -5.89
N ARG A 25 -24.76 12.02 -5.26
CA ARG A 25 -24.93 13.09 -4.27
C ARG A 25 -24.00 12.91 -3.06
N ILE A 26 -23.83 11.69 -2.57
CA ILE A 26 -22.91 11.41 -1.45
C ILE A 26 -21.48 11.69 -1.88
N MET A 27 -21.07 11.21 -3.06
CA MET A 27 -19.71 11.32 -3.57
C MET A 27 -19.31 12.75 -3.94
N GLN A 28 -20.28 13.62 -4.28
CA GLN A 28 -20.04 15.06 -4.44
C GLN A 28 -19.65 15.74 -3.11
N GLY A 29 -20.13 15.25 -1.98
CA GLY A 29 -19.81 15.76 -0.66
C GLY A 29 -18.68 15.02 0.06
N THR A 30 -18.37 13.80 -0.36
CA THR A 30 -17.33 12.96 0.23
C THR A 30 -16.53 12.29 -0.88
N PRO A 31 -15.24 12.60 -1.02
CA PRO A 31 -14.40 12.06 -2.10
C PRO A 31 -14.17 10.55 -1.94
N VAL A 32 -13.91 9.88 -3.06
CA VAL A 32 -13.30 8.54 -3.01
C VAL A 32 -11.82 8.71 -2.71
N VAL A 33 -11.35 8.08 -1.65
CA VAL A 33 -9.93 7.93 -1.36
C VAL A 33 -9.56 6.47 -1.67
N ASP A 34 -8.82 6.26 -2.74
CA ASP A 34 -8.38 4.93 -3.16
C ASP A 34 -6.97 4.64 -2.66
N GLY A 35 -6.77 3.46 -2.07
CA GLY A 35 -5.54 3.04 -1.40
C GLY A 35 -4.42 2.59 -2.33
N HIS A 36 -4.71 2.25 -3.60
CA HIS A 36 -3.68 1.68 -4.47
C HIS A 36 -4.01 1.78 -5.96
N ASN A 37 -3.09 2.36 -6.72
CA ASN A 37 -3.20 2.49 -8.17
C ASN A 37 -1.82 2.52 -8.82
N ASP A 38 -1.62 1.72 -9.86
CA ASP A 38 -0.34 1.52 -10.54
C ASP A 38 -0.20 2.29 -11.85
N LEU A 39 -0.91 3.41 -12.02
CA LEU A 39 -0.69 4.27 -13.19
C LEU A 39 0.79 4.65 -13.37
N PRO A 40 1.59 4.98 -12.31
CA PRO A 40 3.01 5.25 -12.48
C PRO A 40 3.79 4.09 -13.10
N TRP A 41 3.44 2.85 -12.77
CA TRP A 41 4.03 1.66 -13.38
C TRP A 41 3.65 1.52 -14.87
N GLN A 42 2.40 1.81 -15.25
CA GLN A 42 1.99 1.83 -16.65
C GLN A 42 2.72 2.92 -17.45
N LEU A 43 2.92 4.09 -16.85
CA LEU A 43 3.69 5.18 -17.47
C LEU A 43 5.15 4.78 -17.72
N LEU A 44 5.76 4.02 -16.82
CA LEU A 44 7.09 3.43 -17.06
C LEU A 44 7.06 2.42 -18.20
N LYS A 45 6.13 1.46 -18.16
CA LYS A 45 6.05 0.37 -19.15
C LYS A 45 5.76 0.84 -20.57
N LEU A 46 4.83 1.78 -20.70
CA LEU A 46 4.32 2.22 -22.01
C LEU A 46 5.17 3.36 -22.59
N PHE A 47 5.73 4.22 -21.75
CA PHE A 47 6.34 5.49 -22.17
C PHE A 47 7.72 5.73 -21.57
N ASN A 48 8.30 4.76 -20.85
CA ASN A 48 9.59 4.91 -20.18
C ASN A 48 9.66 6.21 -19.33
N ASN A 49 8.56 6.53 -18.62
CA ASN A 49 8.40 7.73 -17.80
C ASN A 49 8.49 9.07 -18.57
N GLN A 50 8.32 9.06 -19.89
CA GLN A 50 8.34 10.27 -20.73
C GLN A 50 6.96 10.92 -20.76
N LEU A 51 6.60 11.65 -19.71
CA LEU A 51 5.27 12.29 -19.57
C LEU A 51 5.00 13.39 -20.58
N GLN A 52 6.04 13.87 -21.31
CA GLN A 52 5.90 14.84 -22.41
C GLN A 52 5.53 14.16 -23.74
N ASP A 53 5.56 12.83 -23.82
CA ASP A 53 5.07 12.11 -25.00
C ASP A 53 3.57 12.40 -25.16
N PRO A 54 3.11 12.84 -26.36
CA PRO A 54 1.69 13.07 -26.60
C PRO A 54 0.81 11.84 -26.31
N MET A 55 1.35 10.63 -26.47
CA MET A 55 0.64 9.38 -26.17
C MET A 55 0.49 9.13 -24.66
N ALA A 56 1.33 9.74 -23.83
CA ALA A 56 1.26 9.67 -22.37
C ALA A 56 0.32 10.71 -21.74
N ASN A 57 -0.41 11.49 -22.56
CA ASN A 57 -1.28 12.56 -22.09
C ASN A 57 -2.46 11.99 -21.28
N LEU A 58 -2.49 12.26 -19.99
CA LEU A 58 -3.50 11.76 -19.06
C LEU A 58 -4.92 12.27 -19.32
N THR A 59 -5.10 13.29 -20.18
CA THR A 59 -6.44 13.76 -20.58
C THR A 59 -7.05 12.89 -21.68
N SER A 60 -6.25 12.12 -22.40
CA SER A 60 -6.67 11.29 -23.55
C SER A 60 -6.16 9.85 -23.50
N LEU A 61 -5.35 9.49 -22.50
CA LEU A 61 -4.80 8.14 -22.35
C LEU A 61 -5.93 7.11 -22.19
N SER A 62 -6.11 6.23 -23.17
CA SER A 62 -7.25 5.30 -23.23
C SER A 62 -6.91 3.86 -22.84
N HIS A 63 -5.62 3.50 -22.84
CA HIS A 63 -5.17 2.11 -22.65
C HIS A 63 -4.99 1.73 -21.17
N THR A 64 -5.17 2.69 -20.25
CA THR A 64 -5.08 2.47 -18.81
C THR A 64 -6.45 2.46 -18.16
N HIS A 65 -6.56 1.85 -16.98
CA HIS A 65 -7.78 1.91 -16.17
C HIS A 65 -8.00 3.31 -15.59
N THR A 66 -6.94 4.13 -15.58
CA THR A 66 -6.93 5.45 -14.95
C THR A 66 -6.51 6.52 -15.96
N ASN A 67 -7.29 7.58 -16.03
CA ASN A 67 -6.97 8.84 -16.70
C ASN A 67 -7.76 9.97 -16.06
N ILE A 68 -7.49 11.22 -16.41
CA ILE A 68 -8.15 12.40 -15.80
C ILE A 68 -9.68 12.38 -15.98
N PRO A 69 -10.25 12.16 -17.18
CA PRO A 69 -11.69 12.05 -17.34
C PRO A 69 -12.34 10.94 -16.50
N LYS A 70 -11.69 9.77 -16.40
CA LYS A 70 -12.19 8.64 -15.61
C LYS A 70 -12.15 8.93 -14.10
N LEU A 71 -11.07 9.55 -13.59
CA LEU A 71 -10.97 9.98 -12.19
C LEU A 71 -12.10 10.94 -11.81
N ARG A 72 -12.39 11.92 -12.68
CA ARG A 72 -13.51 12.85 -12.50
C ARG A 72 -14.86 12.14 -12.50
N ALA A 73 -15.09 11.25 -13.47
CA ALA A 73 -16.34 10.50 -13.57
C ALA A 73 -16.54 9.53 -12.39
N GLY A 74 -15.46 9.03 -11.81
CA GLY A 74 -15.46 8.18 -10.62
C GLY A 74 -15.52 8.92 -9.29
N PHE A 75 -15.52 10.26 -9.30
CA PHE A 75 -15.44 11.09 -8.09
C PHE A 75 -14.24 10.73 -7.21
N VAL A 76 -13.10 10.41 -7.81
CA VAL A 76 -11.86 10.14 -7.08
C VAL A 76 -11.30 11.49 -6.61
N GLY A 77 -11.28 11.70 -5.30
CA GLY A 77 -10.75 12.91 -4.66
C GLY A 77 -9.37 12.73 -4.07
N ALA A 78 -8.94 11.49 -3.85
CA ALA A 78 -7.58 11.18 -3.45
C ALA A 78 -7.15 9.80 -3.94
N GLN A 79 -5.87 9.67 -4.29
CA GLN A 79 -5.27 8.44 -4.78
C GLN A 79 -3.90 8.24 -4.17
N PHE A 80 -3.69 7.07 -3.56
CA PHE A 80 -2.34 6.57 -3.32
C PHE A 80 -1.81 5.96 -4.62
N TRP A 81 -0.81 6.61 -5.21
CA TRP A 81 -0.08 6.11 -6.36
C TRP A 81 1.00 5.15 -5.88
N SER A 82 1.04 3.96 -6.46
CA SER A 82 2.05 2.97 -6.16
C SER A 82 3.39 3.36 -6.78
N ALA A 83 4.41 3.56 -5.94
CA ALA A 83 5.80 3.54 -6.37
C ALA A 83 6.28 2.09 -6.30
N TYR A 84 5.91 1.35 -7.33
CA TYR A 84 6.17 -0.08 -7.45
C TYR A 84 7.47 -0.37 -8.18
N THR A 85 8.13 -1.43 -7.75
CA THR A 85 9.28 -2.03 -8.46
C THR A 85 9.22 -3.56 -8.36
N PRO A 86 9.47 -4.30 -9.45
CA PRO A 86 9.36 -5.74 -9.46
C PRO A 86 10.34 -6.41 -8.48
N CYS A 87 9.97 -7.61 -8.01
CA CYS A 87 10.78 -8.42 -7.10
C CYS A 87 12.18 -8.77 -7.64
N ASP A 88 12.34 -8.88 -8.96
CA ASP A 88 13.64 -9.15 -9.60
C ASP A 88 14.63 -7.98 -9.54
N THR A 89 14.18 -6.80 -9.07
CA THR A 89 15.04 -5.66 -8.75
C THR A 89 15.67 -5.75 -7.35
N GLN A 90 15.16 -6.66 -6.51
CA GLN A 90 15.68 -6.87 -5.16
C GLN A 90 17.17 -7.19 -5.19
N ASN A 91 17.93 -6.57 -4.27
CA ASN A 91 19.39 -6.64 -4.20
C ASN A 91 20.13 -6.07 -5.44
N LYS A 92 19.44 -5.32 -6.32
CA LYS A 92 19.98 -4.69 -7.52
C LYS A 92 19.61 -3.20 -7.53
N ASP A 93 18.70 -2.78 -8.41
CA ASP A 93 18.36 -1.38 -8.63
C ASP A 93 16.99 -0.97 -8.03
N ALA A 94 16.45 -1.73 -7.07
CA ALA A 94 15.14 -1.46 -6.46
C ALA A 94 15.02 -0.03 -5.93
N VAL A 95 16.00 0.46 -5.19
CA VAL A 95 16.01 1.84 -4.65
C VAL A 95 15.91 2.87 -5.78
N LYS A 96 16.74 2.72 -6.83
CA LYS A 96 16.74 3.61 -7.99
C LYS A 96 15.35 3.61 -8.66
N ARG A 97 14.77 2.44 -8.91
CA ARG A 97 13.44 2.31 -9.54
C ARG A 97 12.34 2.94 -8.70
N THR A 98 12.41 2.77 -7.39
CA THR A 98 11.46 3.41 -6.46
C THR A 98 11.55 4.94 -6.55
N LEU A 99 12.75 5.50 -6.59
CA LEU A 99 12.96 6.95 -6.76
C LEU A 99 12.40 7.45 -8.09
N GLU A 100 12.61 6.70 -9.19
CA GLU A 100 12.06 7.03 -10.51
C GLU A 100 10.51 7.03 -10.51
N GLN A 101 9.87 6.11 -9.77
CA GLN A 101 8.40 6.06 -9.65
C GLN A 101 7.86 7.22 -8.79
N ILE A 102 8.54 7.60 -7.71
CA ILE A 102 8.18 8.77 -6.90
C ILE A 102 8.29 10.04 -7.74
N ASP A 103 9.35 10.19 -8.54
CA ASP A 103 9.54 11.31 -9.46
C ASP A 103 8.39 11.43 -10.47
N VAL A 104 7.92 10.30 -11.02
CA VAL A 104 6.77 10.28 -11.93
C VAL A 104 5.53 10.88 -11.26
N VAL A 105 5.23 10.49 -10.02
CA VAL A 105 4.07 11.05 -9.27
C VAL A 105 4.21 12.56 -9.09
N HIS A 106 5.38 13.05 -8.72
CA HIS A 106 5.62 14.49 -8.57
C HIS A 106 5.48 15.23 -9.90
N ARG A 107 6.01 14.68 -11.00
CA ARG A 107 5.88 15.29 -12.33
C ARG A 107 4.43 15.27 -12.84
N MET A 108 3.62 14.26 -12.48
CA MET A 108 2.18 14.27 -12.77
C MET A 108 1.50 15.49 -12.12
N CYS A 109 1.79 15.78 -10.84
CA CYS A 109 1.25 16.97 -10.17
C CYS A 109 1.71 18.27 -10.84
N GLN A 110 2.97 18.35 -11.27
CA GLN A 110 3.51 19.54 -11.94
C GLN A 110 2.93 19.74 -13.33
N LEU A 111 2.70 18.65 -14.07
CA LEU A 111 2.21 18.71 -15.44
C LEU A 111 0.70 18.98 -15.52
N TYR A 112 -0.05 18.53 -14.51
CA TYR A 112 -1.51 18.70 -14.44
C TYR A 112 -1.96 19.39 -13.14
N PRO A 113 -1.50 20.62 -12.83
CA PRO A 113 -1.72 21.28 -11.54
C PRO A 113 -3.20 21.61 -11.30
N GLU A 114 -4.02 21.72 -12.36
CA GLU A 114 -5.47 21.92 -12.26
C GLU A 114 -6.22 20.63 -11.87
N THR A 115 -5.54 19.48 -11.91
CA THR A 115 -6.16 18.19 -11.60
C THR A 115 -5.58 17.58 -10.33
N PHE A 116 -4.26 17.61 -10.18
CA PHE A 116 -3.56 16.92 -9.09
C PHE A 116 -2.94 17.91 -8.11
N LEU A 117 -3.04 17.59 -6.84
CA LEU A 117 -2.30 18.24 -5.76
C LEU A 117 -1.50 17.16 -5.02
N CYS A 118 -0.17 17.18 -5.13
CA CYS A 118 0.68 16.30 -4.34
C CYS A 118 0.61 16.70 -2.87
N VAL A 119 0.22 15.76 -2.01
CA VAL A 119 0.00 15.99 -0.58
C VAL A 119 0.72 14.92 0.24
N THR A 120 1.00 15.24 1.49
CA THR A 120 1.78 14.37 2.38
C THR A 120 1.13 14.18 3.75
N ASP A 121 -0.09 14.66 3.94
CA ASP A 121 -0.82 14.55 5.19
C ASP A 121 -2.34 14.47 4.96
N SER A 122 -3.05 14.14 6.03
CA SER A 122 -4.51 13.98 6.00
C SER A 122 -5.24 15.31 5.73
N THR A 123 -4.66 16.44 6.10
CA THR A 123 -5.26 17.78 5.86
C THR A 123 -5.12 18.19 4.41
N GLY A 124 -4.03 17.77 3.74
CA GLY A 124 -3.81 17.97 2.31
C GLY A 124 -4.85 17.27 1.45
N ILE A 125 -5.32 16.07 1.85
CA ILE A 125 -6.42 15.37 1.17
C ILE A 125 -7.68 16.23 1.18
N GLN A 126 -8.04 16.78 2.35
CA GLN A 126 -9.21 17.63 2.50
C GLN A 126 -9.05 18.96 1.75
N GLN A 127 -7.84 19.51 1.69
CA GLN A 127 -7.54 20.71 0.91
C GLN A 127 -7.75 20.45 -0.58
N ALA A 128 -7.16 19.39 -1.13
CA ALA A 128 -7.29 19.05 -2.54
C ALA A 128 -8.77 18.90 -2.94
N PHE A 129 -9.57 18.23 -2.09
CA PHE A 129 -10.99 18.09 -2.35
C PHE A 129 -11.72 19.43 -2.39
N ARG A 130 -11.45 20.36 -1.43
CA ARG A 130 -12.04 21.71 -1.46
C ARG A 130 -11.66 22.50 -2.70
N GLU A 131 -10.47 22.25 -3.26
CA GLU A 131 -9.98 22.85 -4.50
C GLU A 131 -10.49 22.16 -5.77
N GLY A 132 -11.29 21.09 -5.65
CA GLY A 132 -11.76 20.28 -6.78
C GLY A 132 -10.65 19.50 -7.48
N LYS A 133 -9.58 19.17 -6.76
CA LYS A 133 -8.41 18.42 -7.22
C LYS A 133 -8.36 17.02 -6.64
N VAL A 134 -7.57 16.15 -7.26
CA VAL A 134 -7.24 14.83 -6.75
C VAL A 134 -5.98 14.94 -5.90
N ALA A 135 -6.10 14.67 -4.60
CA ALA A 135 -4.94 14.55 -3.72
C ALA A 135 -4.09 13.36 -4.18
N SER A 136 -2.84 13.62 -4.52
CA SER A 136 -1.89 12.62 -4.98
C SER A 136 -0.91 12.28 -3.86
N LEU A 137 -0.96 11.05 -3.38
CA LEU A 137 -0.10 10.53 -2.31
C LEU A 137 0.83 9.45 -2.88
N VAL A 138 1.98 9.28 -2.28
CA VAL A 138 2.94 8.24 -2.64
C VAL A 138 2.84 7.08 -1.66
N GLY A 139 2.55 5.89 -2.18
CA GLY A 139 2.71 4.64 -1.47
C GLY A 139 3.85 3.83 -2.11
N VAL A 140 4.80 3.38 -1.32
CA VAL A 140 5.89 2.52 -1.80
C VAL A 140 5.49 1.07 -1.61
N GLU A 141 5.48 0.31 -2.70
CA GLU A 141 5.03 -1.07 -2.69
C GLU A 141 6.21 -2.05 -2.70
N GLY A 142 6.35 -2.70 -1.55
CA GLY A 142 7.38 -3.72 -1.35
C GLY A 142 8.60 -3.22 -0.58
N GLY A 143 8.88 -3.88 0.56
CA GLY A 143 9.99 -3.52 1.45
C GLY A 143 11.37 -3.69 0.84
N HIS A 144 11.49 -4.42 -0.29
CA HIS A 144 12.74 -4.48 -1.05
C HIS A 144 13.17 -3.11 -1.61
N SER A 145 12.22 -2.17 -1.73
CA SER A 145 12.47 -0.76 -2.12
C SER A 145 13.37 0.00 -1.14
N ILE A 146 13.47 -0.43 0.13
CA ILE A 146 14.39 0.20 1.09
C ILE A 146 15.75 -0.49 1.16
N ASP A 147 15.97 -1.57 0.43
CA ASP A 147 17.20 -2.37 0.43
C ASP A 147 17.76 -2.62 1.83
N SER A 148 16.86 -2.96 2.78
CA SER A 148 17.17 -3.24 4.18
C SER A 148 17.88 -2.08 4.91
N SER A 149 17.57 -0.83 4.57
CA SER A 149 18.17 0.38 5.15
C SER A 149 17.12 1.31 5.75
N LEU A 150 17.22 1.60 7.05
CA LEU A 150 16.40 2.63 7.71
C LEU A 150 16.74 4.05 7.18
N GLY A 151 17.97 4.26 6.70
CA GLY A 151 18.37 5.50 6.07
C GLY A 151 17.59 5.75 4.77
N VAL A 152 17.43 4.71 3.94
CA VAL A 152 16.61 4.78 2.72
C VAL A 152 15.13 5.00 3.08
N LEU A 153 14.60 4.30 4.08
CA LEU A 153 13.22 4.52 4.57
C LEU A 153 12.96 6.00 4.93
N ARG A 154 13.90 6.61 5.67
CA ARG A 154 13.84 8.05 6.04
C ARG A 154 13.88 8.95 4.82
N ALA A 155 14.77 8.65 3.87
CA ALA A 155 14.89 9.42 2.62
C ALA A 155 13.59 9.36 1.81
N LEU A 156 12.98 8.18 1.66
CA LEU A 156 11.69 8.02 0.96
C LEU A 156 10.56 8.79 1.65
N TYR A 157 10.53 8.82 3.00
CA TYR A 157 9.60 9.66 3.75
C TYR A 157 9.74 11.15 3.40
N HIS A 158 10.97 11.66 3.36
CA HIS A 158 11.24 13.06 2.97
C HIS A 158 10.87 13.35 1.51
N LEU A 159 10.91 12.34 0.64
CA LEU A 159 10.46 12.45 -0.75
C LEU A 159 8.93 12.32 -0.91
N GLY A 160 8.19 12.17 0.18
CA GLY A 160 6.73 12.20 0.17
C GLY A 160 6.05 10.85 0.36
N MET A 161 6.78 9.75 0.54
CA MET A 161 6.18 8.45 0.87
C MET A 161 5.33 8.54 2.15
N ARG A 162 4.10 8.01 2.10
CA ARG A 162 3.20 7.98 3.27
C ARG A 162 2.72 6.60 3.65
N TYR A 163 2.88 5.58 2.80
CA TYR A 163 2.89 4.20 3.26
C TYR A 163 4.05 3.41 2.65
N LEU A 164 4.42 2.32 3.34
CA LEU A 164 5.31 1.28 2.83
C LEU A 164 4.63 -0.07 3.00
N THR A 165 4.45 -0.80 1.91
CA THR A 165 4.05 -2.22 1.93
C THR A 165 5.26 -3.06 2.30
N LEU A 166 5.17 -3.87 3.38
CA LEU A 166 6.35 -4.51 3.97
C LEU A 166 7.01 -5.56 3.06
N THR A 167 6.24 -6.18 2.16
CA THR A 167 6.73 -7.06 1.09
C THR A 167 5.88 -6.88 -0.16
N HIS A 168 6.39 -7.25 -1.33
CA HIS A 168 5.57 -7.61 -2.48
C HIS A 168 5.43 -9.14 -2.55
N SER A 169 5.47 -9.75 -3.73
CA SER A 169 5.44 -11.22 -3.91
C SER A 169 6.85 -11.81 -3.84
N CYS A 170 7.66 -11.34 -2.90
CA CYS A 170 8.98 -11.86 -2.56
C CYS A 170 9.29 -11.51 -1.09
N ASN A 171 9.99 -12.41 -0.39
CA ASN A 171 10.48 -12.13 0.94
C ASN A 171 11.52 -11.01 0.91
N THR A 172 11.52 -10.16 1.93
CA THR A 172 12.71 -9.40 2.30
C THR A 172 13.50 -10.20 3.34
N PRO A 173 14.77 -9.86 3.63
CA PRO A 173 15.51 -10.49 4.73
C PRO A 173 14.87 -10.29 6.11
N TRP A 174 13.78 -9.51 6.21
CA TRP A 174 13.20 -9.07 7.46
C TRP A 174 11.68 -9.19 7.57
N ALA A 175 10.98 -9.58 6.47
CA ALA A 175 9.53 -9.83 6.44
C ALA A 175 9.18 -10.89 5.41
N ASP A 176 8.21 -11.76 5.74
CA ASP A 176 7.74 -12.84 4.87
C ASP A 176 6.51 -12.40 4.07
N ASN A 177 6.51 -12.73 2.77
CA ASN A 177 5.41 -12.45 1.84
C ASN A 177 4.33 -13.55 1.83
N TRP A 178 3.20 -13.30 1.17
CA TRP A 178 2.02 -14.17 1.12
C TRP A 178 2.27 -15.56 0.48
N LEU A 179 3.29 -15.72 -0.40
CA LEU A 179 3.61 -17.01 -1.02
C LEU A 179 4.12 -18.04 0.00
N VAL A 180 4.60 -17.58 1.17
CA VAL A 180 4.93 -18.47 2.28
C VAL A 180 3.69 -19.23 2.76
N ASP A 181 2.52 -18.61 2.75
CA ASP A 181 1.26 -19.25 3.17
C ASP A 181 0.70 -20.21 2.10
N THR A 182 1.22 -20.21 0.88
CA THR A 182 0.90 -21.19 -0.18
C THR A 182 1.86 -22.37 -0.19
N GLY A 183 3.03 -22.23 0.43
CA GLY A 183 4.13 -23.19 0.35
C GLY A 183 5.04 -23.00 -0.88
N GLU A 184 4.77 -22.01 -1.74
CA GLU A 184 5.64 -21.66 -2.89
C GLU A 184 6.93 -21.01 -2.44
N ASP A 185 6.87 -20.22 -1.35
CA ASP A 185 8.03 -19.62 -0.71
C ASP A 185 8.27 -20.22 0.67
N LYS A 186 9.50 -20.08 1.19
CA LYS A 186 9.88 -20.51 2.54
C LYS A 186 9.91 -19.32 3.49
N ALA A 187 9.37 -19.50 4.68
CA ALA A 187 9.50 -18.51 5.74
C ALA A 187 10.98 -18.26 6.08
N GLN A 188 11.39 -17.01 6.09
CA GLN A 188 12.73 -16.58 6.47
C GLN A 188 12.74 -15.80 7.78
N SER A 189 11.71 -14.99 8.00
CA SER A 189 11.58 -14.12 9.17
C SER A 189 10.53 -14.61 10.17
N HIS A 190 9.78 -15.66 9.83
CA HIS A 190 8.63 -16.13 10.62
C HIS A 190 7.68 -14.99 11.02
N GLY A 191 7.40 -14.12 10.06
CA GLY A 191 6.70 -12.86 10.18
C GLY A 191 7.65 -11.68 10.06
N LEU A 192 8.18 -11.18 11.17
CA LEU A 192 9.14 -10.07 11.22
C LEU A 192 10.41 -10.46 11.96
N SER A 193 11.57 -10.30 11.32
CA SER A 193 12.87 -10.40 12.00
C SER A 193 13.06 -9.23 13.00
N PRO A 194 14.11 -9.23 13.84
CA PRO A 194 14.44 -8.07 14.67
C PRO A 194 14.58 -6.77 13.89
N PHE A 195 15.18 -6.81 12.69
CA PHE A 195 15.27 -5.64 11.82
C PHE A 195 13.87 -5.23 11.28
N GLY A 196 13.03 -6.19 10.90
CA GLY A 196 11.65 -5.92 10.47
C GLY A 196 10.84 -5.23 11.58
N GLN A 197 11.06 -5.63 12.83
CA GLN A 197 10.46 -4.94 13.99
C GLN A 197 10.99 -3.50 14.11
N SER A 198 12.28 -3.26 13.83
CA SER A 198 12.87 -1.92 13.82
C SER A 198 12.28 -1.07 12.68
N VAL A 199 12.03 -1.65 11.49
CA VAL A 199 11.33 -0.98 10.38
C VAL A 199 9.95 -0.51 10.82
N VAL A 200 9.14 -1.38 11.43
CA VAL A 200 7.79 -1.05 11.93
C VAL A 200 7.84 0.08 12.96
N LYS A 201 8.78 0.02 13.90
CA LYS A 201 8.96 1.07 14.92
C LYS A 201 9.37 2.40 14.29
N GLU A 202 10.27 2.38 13.31
CA GLU A 202 10.72 3.58 12.61
C GLU A 202 9.59 4.19 11.75
N MET A 203 8.77 3.37 11.09
CA MET A 203 7.57 3.82 10.38
C MET A 203 6.60 4.54 11.34
N ASN A 204 6.34 3.98 12.51
CA ASN A 204 5.52 4.64 13.54
C ASN A 204 6.15 5.97 13.98
N ARG A 205 7.48 6.02 14.20
CA ARG A 205 8.18 7.24 14.58
C ARG A 205 8.05 8.35 13.53
N LEU A 206 8.15 8.00 12.27
CA LEU A 206 8.07 8.93 11.14
C LEU A 206 6.63 9.37 10.83
N GLY A 207 5.62 8.62 11.24
CA GLY A 207 4.24 8.82 10.78
C GLY A 207 4.01 8.25 9.39
N VAL A 208 4.66 7.12 9.06
CA VAL A 208 4.43 6.35 7.83
C VAL A 208 3.43 5.25 8.12
N ILE A 209 2.39 5.16 7.34
CA ILE A 209 1.37 4.10 7.42
C ILE A 209 2.03 2.76 7.06
N ILE A 210 1.84 1.75 7.91
CA ILE A 210 2.26 0.39 7.64
C ILE A 210 1.21 -0.27 6.76
N ASP A 211 1.61 -0.72 5.57
CA ASP A 211 0.74 -1.45 4.66
C ASP A 211 1.04 -2.94 4.70
N LEU A 212 0.01 -3.74 4.94
CA LEU A 212 0.05 -5.19 5.09
C LEU A 212 -0.52 -5.95 3.89
N ALA A 213 -0.75 -5.28 2.75
CA ALA A 213 -0.98 -6.00 1.50
C ALA A 213 0.25 -6.87 1.16
N HIS A 214 0.08 -7.97 0.46
CA HIS A 214 1.15 -8.90 0.04
C HIS A 214 1.94 -9.64 1.13
N VAL A 215 1.71 -9.41 2.40
CA VAL A 215 2.48 -10.07 3.46
C VAL A 215 1.87 -11.41 3.89
N SER A 216 2.67 -12.29 4.47
CA SER A 216 2.18 -13.53 5.08
C SER A 216 1.27 -13.27 6.29
N VAL A 217 0.42 -14.21 6.64
CA VAL A 217 -0.44 -14.13 7.84
C VAL A 217 0.40 -13.94 9.11
N ALA A 218 1.57 -14.56 9.19
CA ALA A 218 2.49 -14.38 10.30
C ALA A 218 2.99 -12.91 10.37
N THR A 219 3.32 -12.30 9.24
CA THR A 219 3.71 -10.89 9.17
C THR A 219 2.55 -9.96 9.50
N MET A 220 1.32 -10.25 9.02
CA MET A 220 0.11 -9.47 9.39
C MET A 220 -0.05 -9.39 10.90
N LYS A 221 -0.02 -10.54 11.58
CA LYS A 221 -0.19 -10.63 13.03
C LYS A 221 0.94 -9.96 13.81
N ALA A 222 2.19 -10.17 13.37
CA ALA A 222 3.35 -9.56 14.02
C ALA A 222 3.31 -8.02 13.91
N ALA A 223 2.99 -7.47 12.74
CA ALA A 223 2.90 -6.02 12.55
C ALA A 223 1.71 -5.41 13.31
N LEU A 224 0.52 -6.03 13.27
CA LEU A 224 -0.65 -5.58 14.03
C LEU A 224 -0.42 -5.56 15.54
N SER A 225 0.33 -6.54 16.05
CA SER A 225 0.68 -6.61 17.49
C SER A 225 1.75 -5.58 17.90
N LEU A 226 2.65 -5.23 16.98
CA LEU A 226 3.81 -4.37 17.28
C LEU A 226 3.51 -2.88 17.05
N SER A 227 2.70 -2.57 16.06
CA SER A 227 2.43 -1.18 15.68
C SER A 227 1.73 -0.40 16.78
N LYS A 228 2.17 0.83 17.02
CA LYS A 228 1.54 1.77 17.95
C LYS A 228 0.43 2.60 17.33
N ALA A 229 0.27 2.51 16.01
CA ALA A 229 -0.75 3.19 15.23
C ALA A 229 -1.55 2.17 14.43
N PRO A 230 -2.78 2.49 14.00
CA PRO A 230 -3.51 1.66 13.06
C PRO A 230 -2.70 1.42 11.77
N VAL A 231 -2.92 0.27 11.15
CA VAL A 231 -2.28 -0.13 9.88
C VAL A 231 -3.32 -0.20 8.76
N VAL A 232 -2.87 -0.31 7.51
CA VAL A 232 -3.77 -0.54 6.38
C VAL A 232 -3.42 -1.84 5.65
N PHE A 233 -4.39 -2.36 4.93
CA PHE A 233 -4.22 -3.26 3.81
C PHE A 233 -4.62 -2.45 2.58
N SER A 234 -3.66 -1.88 1.88
CA SER A 234 -3.91 -0.90 0.81
C SER A 234 -4.76 -1.45 -0.34
N HIS A 235 -4.69 -2.76 -0.59
CA HIS A 235 -5.44 -3.49 -1.61
C HIS A 235 -5.52 -4.99 -1.27
N SER A 236 -6.47 -5.38 -0.42
CA SER A 236 -6.72 -6.77 -0.01
C SER A 236 -8.20 -7.01 0.22
N SER A 237 -8.66 -8.23 -0.03
CA SER A 237 -10.06 -8.61 0.13
C SER A 237 -10.25 -9.60 1.30
N ALA A 238 -11.42 -10.23 1.44
CA ALA A 238 -11.73 -11.15 2.54
C ALA A 238 -11.46 -12.60 2.15
N TYR A 239 -10.64 -13.32 2.93
CA TYR A 239 -10.30 -14.72 2.69
C TYR A 239 -11.52 -15.65 2.75
N SER A 240 -12.44 -15.42 3.67
CA SER A 240 -13.65 -16.25 3.83
C SER A 240 -14.62 -16.13 2.67
N VAL A 241 -14.52 -15.08 1.83
CA VAL A 241 -15.31 -14.94 0.60
C VAL A 241 -14.58 -15.60 -0.59
N CYS A 242 -13.28 -15.39 -0.70
CA CYS A 242 -12.42 -16.02 -1.69
C CYS A 242 -11.11 -16.47 -1.00
N PRO A 243 -10.86 -17.79 -0.85
CA PRO A 243 -9.72 -18.30 -0.07
C PRO A 243 -8.39 -18.19 -0.82
N HIS A 244 -8.06 -17.00 -1.28
CA HIS A 244 -6.78 -16.64 -1.86
C HIS A 244 -5.88 -16.03 -0.78
N ARG A 245 -4.57 -16.36 -0.76
CA ARG A 245 -3.65 -15.92 0.31
C ARG A 245 -3.32 -14.42 0.28
N ARG A 246 -3.67 -13.71 -0.79
CA ARG A 246 -3.65 -12.24 -0.84
C ARG A 246 -4.78 -11.59 -0.04
N ASN A 247 -5.79 -12.37 0.36
CA ASN A 247 -6.95 -11.92 1.13
C ASN A 247 -6.74 -12.11 2.64
N VAL A 248 -7.42 -11.29 3.42
CA VAL A 248 -7.27 -11.20 4.87
C VAL A 248 -8.16 -12.24 5.57
N PRO A 249 -7.59 -13.15 6.40
CA PRO A 249 -8.37 -14.12 7.17
C PRO A 249 -9.19 -13.45 8.29
N ASP A 250 -10.27 -14.11 8.74
CA ASP A 250 -11.19 -13.55 9.73
C ASP A 250 -10.53 -13.32 11.10
N ASP A 251 -9.60 -14.17 11.51
CA ASP A 251 -8.84 -13.99 12.75
C ASP A 251 -7.92 -12.75 12.68
N VAL A 252 -7.46 -12.37 11.49
CA VAL A 252 -6.73 -11.11 11.27
C VAL A 252 -7.72 -9.94 11.18
N LEU A 253 -8.92 -10.12 10.58
CA LEU A 253 -9.96 -9.08 10.58
C LEU A 253 -10.41 -8.71 12.00
N GLU A 254 -10.43 -9.65 12.93
CA GLU A 254 -10.70 -9.35 14.35
C GLU A 254 -9.56 -8.50 14.97
N LEU A 255 -8.31 -8.71 14.59
CA LEU A 255 -7.20 -7.84 15.00
C LEU A 255 -7.29 -6.45 14.36
N VAL A 256 -7.70 -6.37 13.10
CA VAL A 256 -8.00 -5.10 12.41
C VAL A 256 -9.03 -4.28 13.18
N LYS A 257 -10.10 -4.92 13.65
CA LYS A 257 -11.12 -4.30 14.50
C LYS A 257 -10.54 -3.77 15.81
N GLN A 258 -9.77 -4.60 16.51
CA GLN A 258 -9.20 -4.27 17.81
C GLN A 258 -8.20 -3.10 17.74
N THR A 259 -7.45 -3.01 16.65
CA THR A 259 -6.43 -1.97 16.45
C THR A 259 -6.97 -0.72 15.74
N GLY A 260 -8.24 -0.71 15.33
CA GLY A 260 -8.81 0.38 14.55
C GLY A 260 -8.20 0.53 13.15
N SER A 261 -7.64 -0.55 12.62
CA SER A 261 -6.99 -0.63 11.31
C SER A 261 -8.00 -0.69 10.14
N LEU A 262 -7.53 -0.75 8.91
CA LEU A 262 -8.36 -0.60 7.71
C LEU A 262 -7.99 -1.63 6.65
N VAL A 263 -9.00 -2.25 6.03
CA VAL A 263 -8.85 -3.08 4.84
C VAL A 263 -9.48 -2.37 3.64
N MET A 264 -8.67 -2.06 2.65
CA MET A 264 -9.09 -1.43 1.40
C MET A 264 -9.23 -2.51 0.34
N VAL A 265 -10.48 -2.74 -0.10
CA VAL A 265 -10.83 -3.92 -0.91
C VAL A 265 -10.26 -3.83 -2.31
N ASN A 266 -9.56 -4.89 -2.72
CA ASN A 266 -8.97 -5.09 -4.04
C ASN A 266 -10.03 -5.56 -5.06
N PHE A 267 -9.88 -5.16 -6.33
CA PHE A 267 -10.84 -5.51 -7.39
C PHE A 267 -10.32 -6.57 -8.37
N TYR A 268 -9.14 -7.15 -8.16
CA TYR A 268 -8.65 -8.20 -9.05
C TYR A 268 -9.53 -9.44 -9.00
N ASN A 269 -9.97 -9.94 -10.17
CA ASN A 269 -10.91 -11.07 -10.27
C ASN A 269 -10.48 -12.30 -9.47
N ASP A 270 -9.17 -12.61 -9.47
CA ASP A 270 -8.66 -13.80 -8.78
C ASP A 270 -8.77 -13.68 -7.26
N TYR A 271 -8.77 -12.46 -6.72
CA TYR A 271 -8.92 -12.20 -5.28
C TYR A 271 -10.38 -11.92 -4.89
N VAL A 272 -11.23 -11.57 -5.87
CA VAL A 272 -12.67 -11.32 -5.65
C VAL A 272 -13.47 -12.62 -5.73
N SER A 273 -13.28 -13.41 -6.80
CA SER A 273 -14.10 -14.59 -7.05
C SER A 273 -13.33 -15.91 -6.97
N CYS A 274 -12.00 -15.86 -6.79
CA CYS A 274 -11.09 -17.00 -6.97
C CYS A 274 -11.22 -17.63 -8.37
N ARG A 275 -11.63 -16.86 -9.37
CA ARG A 275 -11.86 -17.27 -10.76
C ARG A 275 -11.43 -16.16 -11.71
N ALA A 276 -11.27 -16.51 -12.99
CA ALA A 276 -10.90 -15.56 -14.04
C ALA A 276 -11.93 -14.44 -14.29
N LYS A 277 -13.17 -14.59 -13.85
CA LYS A 277 -14.25 -13.61 -14.02
C LYS A 277 -14.89 -13.27 -12.68
N ALA A 278 -15.16 -12.00 -12.47
CA ALA A 278 -15.91 -11.48 -11.34
C ALA A 278 -16.88 -10.38 -11.80
N ASN A 279 -17.69 -9.89 -10.89
CA ASN A 279 -18.56 -8.73 -11.10
C ASN A 279 -18.58 -7.82 -9.86
N LEU A 280 -19.10 -6.62 -10.03
CA LEU A 280 -19.23 -5.59 -9.00
C LEU A 280 -19.93 -6.09 -7.73
N SER A 281 -20.99 -6.90 -7.86
CA SER A 281 -21.73 -7.44 -6.71
C SER A 281 -20.85 -8.35 -5.84
N GLN A 282 -19.94 -9.13 -6.44
CA GLN A 282 -18.99 -9.96 -5.70
C GLN A 282 -17.94 -9.12 -4.95
N VAL A 283 -17.55 -7.96 -5.48
CA VAL A 283 -16.72 -7.01 -4.71
C VAL A 283 -17.50 -6.50 -3.49
N ALA A 284 -18.78 -6.18 -3.66
CA ALA A 284 -19.64 -5.77 -2.55
C ALA A 284 -19.80 -6.88 -1.49
N ASP A 285 -19.72 -8.18 -1.86
CA ASP A 285 -19.72 -9.29 -0.89
C ASP A 285 -18.50 -9.24 0.05
N HIS A 286 -17.32 -8.87 -0.45
CA HIS A 286 -16.13 -8.66 0.39
C HIS A 286 -16.30 -7.48 1.35
N LEU A 287 -16.85 -6.36 0.87
CA LEU A 287 -17.12 -5.18 1.68
C LEU A 287 -18.10 -5.51 2.81
N ASP A 288 -19.19 -6.26 2.50
CA ASP A 288 -20.17 -6.74 3.49
C ASP A 288 -19.51 -7.68 4.52
N HIS A 289 -18.63 -8.59 4.07
CA HIS A 289 -17.95 -9.53 4.97
C HIS A 289 -17.01 -8.81 5.93
N ILE A 290 -16.16 -7.91 5.42
CA ILE A 290 -15.23 -7.12 6.26
C ILE A 290 -16.03 -6.26 7.25
N LYS A 291 -17.09 -5.58 6.78
CA LYS A 291 -18.01 -4.83 7.65
C LYS A 291 -18.61 -5.71 8.75
N LYS A 292 -19.02 -6.93 8.41
CA LYS A 292 -19.62 -7.88 9.35
C LYS A 292 -18.62 -8.30 10.44
N VAL A 293 -17.38 -8.58 10.09
CA VAL A 293 -16.35 -9.11 11.01
C VAL A 293 -15.63 -7.97 11.76
N ALA A 294 -15.12 -7.01 11.03
CA ALA A 294 -14.27 -5.94 11.57
C ALA A 294 -15.02 -4.63 11.86
N GLY A 295 -16.26 -4.49 11.37
CA GLY A 295 -17.06 -3.28 11.52
C GLY A 295 -16.93 -2.32 10.34
N ALA A 296 -17.91 -1.41 10.18
CA ALA A 296 -17.94 -0.45 9.07
C ALA A 296 -16.73 0.51 9.06
N GLY A 297 -16.13 0.77 10.22
CA GLY A 297 -14.94 1.59 10.35
C GLY A 297 -13.66 0.96 9.81
N ALA A 298 -13.69 -0.34 9.46
CA ALA A 298 -12.53 -1.08 8.96
C ALA A 298 -12.55 -1.26 7.43
N VAL A 299 -13.47 -0.61 6.70
CA VAL A 299 -13.69 -0.82 5.26
C VAL A 299 -13.21 0.39 4.46
N GLY A 300 -12.52 0.15 3.35
CA GLY A 300 -12.12 1.13 2.35
C GLY A 300 -11.99 0.53 0.96
N PHE A 301 -11.53 1.30 0.00
CA PHE A 301 -11.32 0.91 -1.39
C PHE A 301 -9.84 1.01 -1.77
N GLY A 302 -9.31 -0.02 -2.38
CA GLY A 302 -8.00 -0.05 -2.98
C GLY A 302 -8.05 -0.90 -4.25
N GLY A 303 -8.53 -0.30 -5.33
CA GLY A 303 -8.99 -1.01 -6.52
C GLY A 303 -7.91 -1.78 -7.27
N ASP A 304 -6.65 -1.47 -7.04
CA ASP A 304 -5.51 -2.07 -7.74
C ASP A 304 -5.57 -1.83 -9.26
N TYR A 305 -6.20 -0.70 -9.62
CA TYR A 305 -6.29 -0.29 -11.01
C TYR A 305 -4.90 -0.04 -11.60
N ASP A 306 -4.72 -0.44 -12.83
CA ASP A 306 -3.45 -0.40 -13.57
C ASP A 306 -2.36 -1.37 -13.05
N GLY A 307 -2.55 -2.04 -11.89
CA GLY A 307 -1.68 -3.10 -11.38
C GLY A 307 -2.11 -4.50 -11.81
N VAL A 308 -3.39 -4.68 -12.13
CA VAL A 308 -3.97 -5.98 -12.51
C VAL A 308 -4.56 -5.97 -13.91
N SER A 309 -4.63 -7.15 -14.51
CA SER A 309 -5.07 -7.33 -15.91
C SER A 309 -6.54 -7.70 -16.07
N ARG A 310 -7.22 -8.10 -14.99
CA ARG A 310 -8.60 -8.62 -15.02
C ARG A 310 -9.42 -7.99 -13.92
N LEU A 311 -10.38 -7.16 -14.31
CA LEU A 311 -11.26 -6.44 -13.42
C LEU A 311 -12.69 -7.00 -13.48
N PRO A 312 -13.49 -6.81 -12.41
CA PRO A 312 -14.88 -7.26 -12.38
C PRO A 312 -15.74 -6.49 -13.38
N SER A 313 -16.70 -7.19 -13.98
CA SER A 313 -17.74 -6.53 -14.76
C SER A 313 -18.48 -5.51 -13.90
N GLY A 314 -18.57 -4.28 -14.39
CA GLY A 314 -19.12 -3.12 -13.67
C GLY A 314 -18.09 -2.32 -12.89
N LEU A 315 -16.80 -2.73 -12.89
CA LEU A 315 -15.67 -2.02 -12.27
C LEU A 315 -14.44 -2.00 -13.18
N GLU A 316 -14.65 -1.86 -14.49
CA GLU A 316 -13.61 -1.99 -15.52
C GLU A 316 -12.54 -0.88 -15.44
N ASP A 317 -12.85 0.23 -14.79
CA ASP A 317 -11.92 1.35 -14.59
C ASP A 317 -12.38 2.27 -13.44
N VAL A 318 -11.56 3.25 -13.06
CA VAL A 318 -11.82 4.14 -11.93
C VAL A 318 -13.11 4.98 -12.06
N SER A 319 -13.71 5.10 -13.25
CA SER A 319 -14.99 5.81 -13.44
C SER A 319 -16.19 5.09 -12.83
N LYS A 320 -16.03 3.84 -12.40
CA LYS A 320 -17.12 2.94 -11.97
C LYS A 320 -17.40 2.98 -10.46
N TYR A 321 -16.66 3.74 -9.69
CA TYR A 321 -16.92 3.86 -8.25
C TYR A 321 -18.38 4.20 -7.91
N PRO A 322 -19.07 5.13 -8.62
CA PRO A 322 -20.46 5.41 -8.32
C PRO A 322 -21.41 4.21 -8.47
N ASP A 323 -21.09 3.25 -9.35
CA ASP A 323 -21.89 2.04 -9.51
C ASP A 323 -21.72 1.10 -8.31
N LEU A 324 -20.50 1.01 -7.77
CA LEU A 324 -20.23 0.25 -6.54
C LEU A 324 -20.94 0.88 -5.33
N ILE A 325 -20.91 2.19 -5.21
CA ILE A 325 -21.61 2.91 -4.13
C ILE A 325 -23.13 2.70 -4.23
N ALA A 326 -23.69 2.75 -5.44
CA ALA A 326 -25.11 2.44 -5.67
C ALA A 326 -25.46 1.01 -5.22
N GLU A 327 -24.58 0.04 -5.45
CA GLU A 327 -24.75 -1.34 -4.98
C GLU A 327 -24.73 -1.42 -3.46
N LEU A 328 -23.82 -0.74 -2.78
CA LEU A 328 -23.78 -0.71 -1.32
C LEU A 328 -25.07 -0.11 -0.73
N LEU A 329 -25.60 0.96 -1.33
CA LEU A 329 -26.87 1.54 -0.93
C LEU A 329 -28.05 0.57 -1.14
N ARG A 330 -28.08 -0.20 -2.25
CA ARG A 330 -29.07 -1.28 -2.46
C ARG A 330 -28.95 -2.36 -1.38
N ARG A 331 -27.76 -2.63 -0.87
CA ARG A 331 -27.47 -3.55 0.23
C ARG A 331 -27.76 -2.94 1.62
N ARG A 332 -28.40 -1.77 1.65
CA ARG A 332 -28.80 -1.06 2.88
C ARG A 332 -27.61 -0.56 3.71
N TRP A 333 -26.48 -0.25 3.09
CA TRP A 333 -25.47 0.56 3.76
C TRP A 333 -26.04 1.95 4.01
N THR A 334 -25.87 2.45 5.22
CA THR A 334 -26.23 3.82 5.56
C THR A 334 -25.30 4.81 4.89
N GLU A 335 -25.74 6.06 4.72
CA GLU A 335 -24.90 7.12 4.18
C GLU A 335 -23.61 7.30 4.99
N ALA A 336 -23.69 7.20 6.32
CA ALA A 336 -22.51 7.30 7.19
C ALA A 336 -21.50 6.15 6.94
N GLU A 337 -21.96 4.92 6.77
CA GLU A 337 -21.10 3.79 6.45
C GLU A 337 -20.45 3.94 5.06
N VAL A 338 -21.21 4.45 4.09
CA VAL A 338 -20.68 4.73 2.74
C VAL A 338 -19.62 5.82 2.79
N LYS A 339 -19.84 6.94 3.50
CA LYS A 339 -18.85 8.00 3.69
C LYS A 339 -17.61 7.48 4.42
N GLY A 340 -17.82 6.61 5.42
CA GLY A 340 -16.72 5.89 6.07
C GLY A 340 -15.82 5.16 5.08
N ALA A 341 -16.43 4.31 4.24
CA ALA A 341 -15.70 3.52 3.24
C ALA A 341 -15.07 4.39 2.14
N LEU A 342 -15.74 5.48 1.73
CA LEU A 342 -15.23 6.40 0.72
C LEU A 342 -13.96 7.13 1.17
N ALA A 343 -13.92 7.66 2.40
CA ALA A 343 -12.84 8.53 2.84
C ALA A 343 -12.59 8.52 4.34
N ASP A 344 -13.64 8.61 5.20
CA ASP A 344 -13.47 8.96 6.60
C ASP A 344 -12.68 7.91 7.38
N ASN A 345 -12.78 6.63 7.01
CA ASN A 345 -12.03 5.55 7.64
C ASN A 345 -10.52 5.68 7.38
N LEU A 346 -10.11 5.97 6.13
CA LEU A 346 -8.70 6.19 5.82
C LEU A 346 -8.17 7.48 6.45
N LEU A 347 -8.95 8.57 6.41
CA LEU A 347 -8.58 9.82 7.05
C LEU A 347 -8.36 9.62 8.56
N ARG A 348 -9.24 8.89 9.23
CA ARG A 348 -9.09 8.53 10.64
C ARG A 348 -7.80 7.74 10.91
N VAL A 349 -7.51 6.73 10.09
CA VAL A 349 -6.27 5.94 10.23
C VAL A 349 -5.05 6.83 9.98
N PHE A 350 -5.05 7.62 8.92
CA PHE A 350 -3.92 8.48 8.60
C PHE A 350 -3.67 9.51 9.71
N GLN A 351 -4.70 10.18 10.22
CA GLN A 351 -4.59 11.10 11.36
C GLN A 351 -4.04 10.40 12.61
N ALA A 352 -4.48 9.18 12.89
CA ALA A 352 -3.96 8.42 14.03
C ALA A 352 -2.48 8.07 13.86
N VAL A 353 -2.03 7.76 12.64
CA VAL A 353 -0.62 7.52 12.33
C VAL A 353 0.20 8.81 12.48
N GLU A 354 -0.30 9.94 12.00
CA GLU A 354 0.32 11.26 12.17
C GLU A 354 0.46 11.63 13.65
N GLN A 355 -0.59 11.41 14.45
CA GLN A 355 -0.60 11.69 15.89
C GLN A 355 0.32 10.78 16.69
N ALA A 356 0.48 9.52 16.28
CA ALA A 356 1.37 8.56 16.93
C ALA A 356 2.85 8.84 16.64
N SER A 357 3.15 9.67 15.63
CA SER A 357 4.52 10.00 15.25
C SER A 357 5.27 10.76 16.33
N ASN A 358 6.53 10.40 16.51
CA ASN A 358 7.43 11.10 17.42
C ASN A 358 8.75 11.39 16.70
N HIS A 359 8.85 12.57 16.07
CA HIS A 359 10.02 12.95 15.29
C HIS A 359 11.27 13.25 16.14
N MET A 360 11.17 13.28 17.48
CA MET A 360 12.22 13.82 18.33
C MET A 360 13.39 12.84 18.61
N GLN A 361 13.20 11.54 18.44
CA GLN A 361 14.25 10.57 18.74
C GLN A 361 14.34 9.50 17.65
N ALA A 362 15.30 9.67 16.73
CA ALA A 362 15.60 8.61 15.78
C ALA A 362 16.23 7.43 16.52
N PRO A 363 15.71 6.19 16.38
CA PRO A 363 16.44 5.02 16.83
C PRO A 363 17.76 4.95 16.07
N GLY A 364 18.79 4.45 16.73
CA GLY A 364 20.02 4.08 16.04
C GLY A 364 19.70 3.12 14.92
N GLU A 365 20.42 3.17 13.82
CA GLU A 365 20.33 2.18 12.77
C GLU A 365 20.98 0.89 13.28
N GLU A 366 20.21 -0.18 13.41
CA GLU A 366 20.74 -1.51 13.63
C GLU A 366 20.83 -2.20 12.27
N PRO A 367 22.03 -2.28 11.66
CA PRO A 367 22.17 -2.89 10.35
C PRO A 367 21.90 -4.39 10.43
N ILE A 368 21.29 -4.92 9.38
CA ILE A 368 21.23 -6.37 9.20
C ILE A 368 22.68 -6.89 9.07
N PRO A 369 23.04 -7.98 9.77
CA PRO A 369 24.35 -8.59 9.59
C PRO A 369 24.65 -8.86 8.12
N LEU A 370 25.82 -8.46 7.62
CA LEU A 370 26.18 -8.57 6.21
C LEU A 370 26.02 -9.99 5.64
N GLY A 371 26.23 -11.03 6.45
CA GLY A 371 26.02 -12.43 6.06
C GLY A 371 24.55 -12.83 5.81
N GLN A 372 23.59 -11.98 6.16
CA GLN A 372 22.16 -12.16 5.88
C GLN A 372 21.71 -11.39 4.62
N LEU A 373 22.60 -10.61 4.01
CA LEU A 373 22.33 -9.83 2.81
C LEU A 373 23.01 -10.46 1.60
N GLU A 374 22.30 -10.43 0.46
CA GLU A 374 22.89 -10.79 -0.82
C GLU A 374 24.05 -9.82 -1.18
N ALA A 375 25.22 -10.35 -1.48
CA ALA A 375 26.44 -9.58 -1.63
C ALA A 375 26.82 -9.27 -3.10
N SER A 376 26.18 -9.91 -4.08
CA SER A 376 26.64 -9.90 -5.49
C SER A 376 26.67 -8.50 -6.12
N CYS A 377 25.79 -7.60 -5.70
CA CYS A 377 25.69 -6.22 -6.19
C CYS A 377 26.07 -5.17 -5.14
N ARG A 378 26.72 -5.58 -4.03
CA ARG A 378 27.10 -4.67 -2.93
C ARG A 378 28.58 -4.35 -2.98
N THR A 379 28.91 -3.07 -2.86
CA THR A 379 30.30 -2.64 -2.70
C THR A 379 30.78 -2.97 -1.28
N SER A 380 31.91 -3.65 -1.17
CA SER A 380 32.59 -3.82 0.12
C SER A 380 33.42 -2.58 0.43
N TYR A 381 33.02 -1.82 1.45
CA TYR A 381 33.75 -0.62 1.90
C TYR A 381 34.79 -0.93 2.97
N GLY A 382 35.01 -2.19 3.33
CA GLY A 382 35.88 -2.54 4.45
C GLY A 382 35.30 -2.20 5.83
N TYR A 383 34.12 -1.69 5.91
CA TYR A 383 33.38 -1.50 7.16
C TYR A 383 32.78 -2.83 7.65
N ALA A 384 33.61 -3.88 7.73
CA ALA A 384 33.26 -5.02 8.55
C ALA A 384 33.12 -4.48 9.97
N GLY A 385 31.89 -4.41 10.50
CA GLY A 385 31.46 -3.81 11.75
C GLY A 385 32.54 -3.25 12.65
N ALA A 386 32.28 -2.21 13.41
CA ALA A 386 33.27 -1.74 14.38
C ALA A 386 33.95 -2.96 14.99
N PRO A 387 35.26 -3.14 14.84
CA PRO A 387 35.92 -4.31 15.38
C PRO A 387 35.63 -4.29 16.88
N GLY A 388 34.71 -5.14 17.32
CA GLY A 388 34.87 -5.64 18.66
C GLY A 388 36.32 -6.08 18.66
N LEU A 389 37.18 -5.43 19.42
CA LEU A 389 38.59 -5.79 19.60
C LEU A 389 38.62 -7.28 20.00
N HIS A 390 38.44 -8.17 19.04
CA HIS A 390 38.95 -9.53 19.13
C HIS A 390 40.43 -9.40 18.87
N LEU A 391 41.13 -8.86 19.87
CA LEU A 391 42.56 -9.11 20.00
C LEU A 391 42.69 -10.63 19.96
N GLN A 392 43.09 -11.16 18.80
CA GLN A 392 43.46 -12.56 18.72
C GLN A 392 44.52 -12.76 19.81
N PRO A 393 44.37 -13.75 20.70
CA PRO A 393 45.34 -13.98 21.77
C PRO A 393 46.82 -14.06 21.30
N GLY A 394 47.03 -14.43 20.02
CA GLY A 394 48.34 -14.46 19.39
C GLY A 394 48.99 -13.10 19.11
N ALA A 395 48.19 -12.04 18.87
CA ALA A 395 48.75 -10.72 18.57
C ALA A 395 49.27 -10.04 19.86
N LEU A 396 48.66 -10.29 21.00
CA LEU A 396 49.15 -9.81 22.29
C LEU A 396 50.41 -10.53 22.73
N LEU A 397 50.57 -11.85 22.45
CA LEU A 397 51.78 -12.61 22.74
C LEU A 397 52.95 -12.12 21.90
N ALA A 398 52.76 -11.83 20.60
CA ALA A 398 53.80 -11.34 19.73
C ALA A 398 54.28 -9.93 20.11
N ALA A 399 53.35 -9.04 20.53
CA ALA A 399 53.72 -7.70 21.05
C ALA A 399 54.47 -7.74 22.37
N LEU A 400 54.08 -8.64 23.32
CA LEU A 400 54.78 -8.83 24.58
C LEU A 400 56.14 -9.48 24.43
N VAL A 401 56.31 -10.44 23.52
CA VAL A 401 57.60 -11.07 23.23
C VAL A 401 58.54 -10.07 22.56
N GLY A 402 58.04 -9.22 21.61
CA GLY A 402 58.81 -8.17 21.00
C GLY A 402 59.32 -7.10 21.99
N LEU A 403 58.47 -6.73 22.98
CA LEU A 403 58.88 -5.78 24.02
C LEU A 403 59.90 -6.39 24.99
N LEU A 404 59.80 -7.67 25.36
CA LEU A 404 60.77 -8.36 26.19
C LEU A 404 62.13 -8.54 25.50
N PHE A 405 62.15 -8.79 24.19
CA PHE A 405 63.40 -8.85 23.41
C PHE A 405 64.08 -7.48 23.28
N SER A 406 63.34 -6.39 23.21
CA SER A 406 63.91 -5.02 23.16
C SER A 406 64.48 -4.58 24.50
N LEU A 407 63.99 -5.11 25.63
CA LEU A 407 64.49 -4.81 27.00
C LEU A 407 65.73 -5.64 27.39
N CYS A 408 66.00 -6.74 26.67
CA CYS A 408 67.20 -7.54 26.91
C CYS A 408 68.41 -7.11 26.06
N LEU A 409 68.25 -6.12 25.19
CA LEU A 409 69.30 -5.59 24.32
C LEU A 409 69.74 -4.15 24.68
N LEU A 410 69.25 -3.65 25.81
CA LEU A 410 69.70 -2.43 26.49
C LEU A 410 70.39 -2.82 27.83
#